data_3f55ba4a0dae6709a2ecb3782fbc9547
#
_entry.id   3f55ba4a0dae6709a2ecb3782fbc9547
#
_cell.length_a   1.000
_cell.length_b   1.000
_cell.length_c   1.000
_cell.angle_alpha   90.00
_cell.angle_beta   90.00
_cell.angle_gamma   90.00
#
_symmetry.space_group_name_H-M   'P 1'
#
loop_
_entity.id
_entity.type
_entity.pdbx_description
1 polymer ?
#
loop_
_entity_poly.entity_id
_entity_poly.type
_entity_poly.pdbx_seq_one_letter_code
_entity_poly.pdbx_strand_id
1 'polypeptide(L)'
;MRKKVVSAILCASMVAGMVVIPGVAVKADDKKLIGVTMPTKDLQRWNQDGENMKKELEAAGYEVDLQYAEDDVQMQVSQIENMIASGVNCLVIASIDSSALVNVEEQAKNAGIPIIAYDRLLMDTDAVSYYATFDNKGVGTAIGNYIKEAKDLDAAKAAGESYTIEFFMGSPDDNNALFLYNGLMEVLQPYLDDGTLVCKSGRTSFEDTCILRWSQETAQQNCENYLTGFYADEKLDICASAFDGFAYGCKAALEGAGYKVGEDWPLITGQDAELMAVKNIISGY
;
A
#
# COMPACT_ATOMS: atom_id res chain seq x y z
N MET A 1 -55.14 -22.51 62.19
CA MET A 1 -53.94 -21.73 62.50
C MET A 1 -52.61 -22.53 62.45
N ARG A 2 -52.56 -23.74 61.88
CA ARG A 2 -51.32 -24.56 61.84
C ARG A 2 -50.59 -24.62 60.49
N LYS A 3 -51.16 -24.00 59.45
CA LYS A 3 -50.53 -24.00 58.07
C LYS A 3 -49.74 -22.77 57.75
N LYS A 4 -49.79 -21.70 58.55
CA LYS A 4 -49.05 -20.45 58.28
C LYS A 4 -47.70 -20.32 59.00
N VAL A 5 -47.43 -21.23 59.94
CA VAL A 5 -46.21 -21.22 60.75
C VAL A 5 -45.10 -22.05 60.08
N VAL A 6 -45.45 -23.05 59.26
CA VAL A 6 -44.50 -23.96 58.61
C VAL A 6 -43.84 -23.26 57.38
N SER A 7 -44.54 -22.31 56.72
CA SER A 7 -43.95 -21.55 55.57
C SER A 7 -42.94 -20.51 56.03
N ALA A 8 -42.99 -19.99 57.23
CA ALA A 8 -42.06 -18.98 57.72
C ALA A 8 -40.69 -19.55 58.15
N ILE A 9 -40.68 -20.85 58.56
CA ILE A 9 -39.46 -21.51 59.01
C ILE A 9 -38.62 -22.05 57.81
N LEU A 10 -39.23 -22.35 56.66
CA LEU A 10 -38.51 -22.79 55.46
C LEU A 10 -37.81 -21.65 54.70
N CYS A 11 -38.25 -20.41 54.85
CA CYS A 11 -37.58 -19.25 54.23
C CYS A 11 -36.41 -18.75 55.08
N ALA A 12 -36.32 -19.07 56.38
CA ALA A 12 -35.24 -18.61 57.24
C ALA A 12 -33.98 -19.50 57.18
N SER A 13 -34.10 -20.73 56.66
CA SER A 13 -32.97 -21.68 56.58
C SER A 13 -32.19 -21.61 55.24
N MET A 14 -32.61 -20.80 54.24
CA MET A 14 -31.87 -20.61 52.98
C MET A 14 -30.95 -19.37 52.95
N VAL A 15 -30.92 -18.56 54.00
CA VAL A 15 -30.10 -17.35 54.07
C VAL A 15 -28.77 -17.55 54.80
N ALA A 16 -28.54 -18.69 55.45
CA ALA A 16 -27.38 -18.94 56.32
C ALA A 16 -26.24 -19.73 55.61
N GLY A 17 -26.26 -19.87 54.29
CA GLY A 17 -25.28 -20.70 53.56
C GLY A 17 -24.48 -19.98 52.44
N MET A 18 -24.60 -18.65 52.30
CA MET A 18 -23.67 -17.93 51.38
C MET A 18 -22.37 -17.62 52.14
N VAL A 19 -21.48 -18.58 52.16
CA VAL A 19 -20.05 -18.32 52.35
C VAL A 19 -19.66 -17.41 51.15
N VAL A 20 -19.52 -16.14 51.42
CA VAL A 20 -18.84 -15.21 50.50
C VAL A 20 -17.38 -15.67 50.46
N ILE A 21 -17.07 -16.57 49.52
CA ILE A 21 -15.71 -16.75 49.07
C ILE A 21 -15.35 -15.39 48.51
N PRO A 22 -14.32 -14.66 49.02
CA PRO A 22 -13.84 -13.51 48.34
C PRO A 22 -13.38 -14.02 46.97
N GLY A 23 -14.21 -13.77 45.96
CA GLY A 23 -13.84 -14.02 44.58
C GLY A 23 -12.55 -13.26 44.36
N VAL A 24 -11.47 -13.98 44.18
CA VAL A 24 -10.32 -13.43 43.44
C VAL A 24 -10.94 -13.00 42.13
N ALA A 25 -11.21 -11.70 42.01
CA ALA A 25 -11.44 -11.10 40.73
C ALA A 25 -10.13 -11.37 39.95
N VAL A 26 -10.14 -12.45 39.18
CA VAL A 26 -9.19 -12.57 38.06
C VAL A 26 -9.51 -11.31 37.24
N LYS A 27 -8.68 -10.27 37.40
CA LYS A 27 -8.62 -9.22 36.39
C LYS A 27 -8.46 -10.00 35.10
N ALA A 28 -9.49 -10.05 34.28
CA ALA A 28 -9.31 -10.30 32.88
C ALA A 28 -8.23 -9.30 32.50
N ASP A 29 -7.08 -9.76 32.05
CA ASP A 29 -6.07 -8.92 31.44
C ASP A 29 -6.82 -8.31 30.27
N ASP A 30 -7.22 -7.03 30.41
CA ASP A 30 -7.90 -6.30 29.33
C ASP A 30 -6.88 -6.21 28.19
N LYS A 31 -6.93 -7.18 27.28
CA LYS A 31 -6.09 -7.17 26.09
C LYS A 31 -6.36 -5.88 25.37
N LYS A 32 -5.29 -5.19 25.02
CA LYS A 32 -5.40 -3.96 24.23
C LYS A 32 -5.82 -4.31 22.82
N LEU A 33 -6.82 -3.61 22.31
CA LEU A 33 -7.35 -3.74 20.96
C LEU A 33 -6.62 -2.77 20.02
N ILE A 34 -6.08 -3.29 18.94
CA ILE A 34 -5.43 -2.51 17.87
C ILE A 34 -6.32 -2.52 16.64
N GLY A 35 -6.70 -1.35 16.16
CA GLY A 35 -7.39 -1.18 14.88
C GLY A 35 -6.37 -1.08 13.75
N VAL A 36 -6.55 -1.87 12.71
CA VAL A 36 -5.70 -1.87 11.51
C VAL A 36 -6.58 -1.71 10.29
N THR A 37 -6.36 -0.68 9.48
CA THR A 37 -7.06 -0.49 8.22
C THR A 37 -6.09 -0.44 7.06
N MET A 38 -6.35 -1.29 6.05
CA MET A 38 -5.57 -1.43 4.82
C MET A 38 -6.39 -0.95 3.62
N PRO A 39 -5.74 -0.48 2.53
CA PRO A 39 -6.46 0.10 1.39
C PRO A 39 -7.40 -0.88 0.70
N THR A 40 -6.91 -2.07 0.36
CA THR A 40 -7.65 -3.03 -0.47
C THR A 40 -7.13 -4.45 -0.29
N LYS A 41 -7.93 -5.44 -0.66
CA LYS A 41 -7.51 -6.84 -0.82
C LYS A 41 -7.04 -7.18 -2.24
N ASP A 42 -7.26 -6.32 -3.20
CA ASP A 42 -6.96 -6.60 -4.60
C ASP A 42 -5.45 -6.62 -4.88
N LEU A 43 -4.65 -5.93 -4.08
CA LEU A 43 -3.20 -6.00 -4.13
C LEU A 43 -2.66 -7.02 -3.12
N GLN A 44 -1.89 -7.99 -3.62
CA GLN A 44 -1.34 -9.10 -2.81
C GLN A 44 -0.56 -8.59 -1.59
N ARG A 45 0.21 -7.56 -1.76
CA ARG A 45 1.03 -6.97 -0.69
C ARG A 45 0.19 -6.57 0.53
N TRP A 46 -0.96 -5.89 0.36
CA TRP A 46 -1.80 -5.46 1.47
C TRP A 46 -2.40 -6.61 2.28
N ASN A 47 -2.73 -7.73 1.59
CA ASN A 47 -3.14 -8.96 2.27
C ASN A 47 -2.01 -9.51 3.13
N GLN A 48 -0.79 -9.59 2.58
CA GLN A 48 0.38 -10.11 3.30
C GLN A 48 0.75 -9.23 4.48
N ASP A 49 0.79 -7.91 4.29
CA ASP A 49 1.12 -6.95 5.33
C ASP A 49 0.09 -6.98 6.47
N GLY A 50 -1.21 -6.93 6.15
CA GLY A 50 -2.28 -6.94 7.12
C GLY A 50 -2.35 -8.23 7.93
N GLU A 51 -2.30 -9.38 7.26
CA GLU A 51 -2.34 -10.70 7.94
C GLU A 51 -1.08 -10.95 8.78
N ASN A 52 0.10 -10.54 8.30
CA ASN A 52 1.33 -10.69 9.07
C ASN A 52 1.32 -9.74 10.29
N MET A 53 0.88 -8.50 10.11
CA MET A 53 0.75 -7.54 11.22
C MET A 53 -0.22 -8.07 12.29
N LYS A 54 -1.39 -8.57 11.88
CA LYS A 54 -2.36 -9.19 12.77
C LYS A 54 -1.73 -10.35 13.54
N LYS A 55 -1.09 -11.27 12.86
CA LYS A 55 -0.44 -12.44 13.45
C LYS A 55 0.61 -12.04 14.50
N GLU A 56 1.48 -11.10 14.18
CA GLU A 56 2.56 -10.66 15.08
C GLU A 56 2.01 -9.89 16.29
N LEU A 57 0.99 -9.05 16.11
CA LEU A 57 0.32 -8.36 17.21
C LEU A 57 -0.43 -9.32 18.13
N GLU A 58 -1.14 -10.30 17.57
CA GLU A 58 -1.83 -11.34 18.38
C GLU A 58 -0.82 -12.20 19.15
N ALA A 59 0.33 -12.54 18.54
CA ALA A 59 1.41 -13.25 19.22
C ALA A 59 2.03 -12.40 20.36
N ALA A 60 2.01 -11.08 20.24
CA ALA A 60 2.44 -10.15 21.28
C ALA A 60 1.38 -9.92 22.38
N GLY A 61 0.19 -10.55 22.28
CA GLY A 61 -0.85 -10.50 23.29
C GLY A 61 -1.93 -9.43 23.07
N TYR A 62 -1.95 -8.76 21.92
CA TYR A 62 -2.99 -7.79 21.53
C TYR A 62 -4.21 -8.52 20.92
N GLU A 63 -5.35 -7.84 20.91
CA GLU A 63 -6.47 -8.14 20.01
C GLU A 63 -6.36 -7.22 18.78
N VAL A 64 -6.77 -7.72 17.61
CA VAL A 64 -6.62 -6.96 16.36
C VAL A 64 -7.92 -6.95 15.58
N ASP A 65 -8.41 -5.74 15.29
CA ASP A 65 -9.48 -5.48 14.32
C ASP A 65 -8.83 -5.06 12.99
N LEU A 66 -8.67 -6.03 12.09
CA LEU A 66 -8.08 -5.82 10.75
C LEU A 66 -9.20 -5.69 9.72
N GLN A 67 -9.24 -4.54 9.04
CA GLN A 67 -10.21 -4.24 7.99
C GLN A 67 -9.52 -3.77 6.71
N TYR A 68 -10.18 -4.02 5.58
CA TYR A 68 -9.77 -3.57 4.24
C TYR A 68 -10.87 -2.69 3.67
N ALA A 69 -10.50 -1.57 3.08
CA ALA A 69 -11.46 -0.56 2.64
C ALA A 69 -11.78 -0.59 1.13
N GLU A 70 -11.29 -1.61 0.42
CA GLU A 70 -11.61 -1.89 -0.99
C GLU A 70 -11.45 -0.67 -1.92
N ASP A 71 -10.40 0.13 -1.65
CA ASP A 71 -10.10 1.40 -2.31
C ASP A 71 -11.21 2.48 -2.23
N ASP A 72 -12.16 2.30 -1.31
CA ASP A 72 -13.22 3.26 -1.01
C ASP A 72 -12.85 4.10 0.24
N VAL A 73 -12.55 5.38 0.02
CA VAL A 73 -12.16 6.33 1.07
C VAL A 73 -13.27 6.47 2.12
N GLN A 74 -14.55 6.49 1.73
CA GLN A 74 -15.66 6.63 2.67
C GLN A 74 -15.83 5.37 3.53
N MET A 75 -15.57 4.22 2.96
CA MET A 75 -15.51 2.96 3.71
C MET A 75 -14.37 3.03 4.73
N GLN A 76 -13.18 3.50 4.34
CA GLN A 76 -12.05 3.65 5.26
C GLN A 76 -12.34 4.60 6.41
N VAL A 77 -12.95 5.77 6.13
CA VAL A 77 -13.44 6.71 7.15
C VAL A 77 -14.38 6.01 8.14
N SER A 78 -15.39 5.30 7.63
CA SER A 78 -16.39 4.60 8.46
C SER A 78 -15.76 3.48 9.31
N GLN A 79 -14.78 2.77 8.78
CA GLN A 79 -14.03 1.75 9.52
C GLN A 79 -13.27 2.38 10.69
N ILE A 80 -12.56 3.48 10.46
CA ILE A 80 -11.81 4.19 11.50
C ILE A 80 -12.75 4.74 12.57
N GLU A 81 -13.89 5.36 12.19
CA GLU A 81 -14.90 5.82 13.14
C GLU A 81 -15.43 4.69 14.02
N ASN A 82 -15.72 3.52 13.45
CA ASN A 82 -16.15 2.34 14.18
C ASN A 82 -15.07 1.81 15.13
N MET A 83 -13.80 1.79 14.73
CA MET A 83 -12.67 1.41 15.57
C MET A 83 -12.52 2.38 16.75
N ILE A 84 -12.63 3.69 16.53
CA ILE A 84 -12.61 4.72 17.60
C ILE A 84 -13.77 4.48 18.58
N ALA A 85 -14.99 4.28 18.07
CA ALA A 85 -16.18 4.03 18.89
C ALA A 85 -16.08 2.71 19.68
N SER A 86 -15.39 1.71 19.16
CA SER A 86 -15.12 0.43 19.84
C SER A 86 -14.02 0.53 20.90
N GLY A 87 -13.36 1.69 21.01
CA GLY A 87 -12.36 1.94 22.05
C GLY A 87 -11.01 1.27 21.77
N VAL A 88 -10.55 1.25 20.52
CA VAL A 88 -9.20 0.77 20.20
C VAL A 88 -8.13 1.56 20.95
N ASN A 89 -7.04 0.90 21.30
CA ASN A 89 -5.94 1.52 22.03
C ASN A 89 -4.86 2.14 21.10
N CYS A 90 -4.90 1.79 19.83
CA CYS A 90 -4.04 2.33 18.78
C CYS A 90 -4.69 2.08 17.42
N LEU A 91 -4.46 2.99 16.48
CA LEU A 91 -4.81 2.83 15.07
C LEU A 91 -3.55 2.67 14.24
N VAL A 92 -3.55 1.69 13.32
CA VAL A 92 -2.57 1.55 12.26
C VAL A 92 -3.28 1.77 10.94
N ILE A 93 -2.89 2.81 10.21
CA ILE A 93 -3.60 3.26 9.03
C ILE A 93 -2.65 3.24 7.83
N ALA A 94 -2.94 2.37 6.85
CA ALA A 94 -2.42 2.49 5.50
C ALA A 94 -3.49 3.20 4.66
N SER A 95 -3.34 4.49 4.40
CA SER A 95 -4.38 5.31 3.77
C SER A 95 -4.57 4.97 2.30
N ILE A 96 -5.81 5.08 1.83
CA ILE A 96 -6.12 5.09 0.40
C ILE A 96 -5.70 6.42 -0.21
N ASP A 97 -6.10 7.51 0.44
CA ASP A 97 -5.77 8.88 0.08
C ASP A 97 -5.12 9.55 1.28
N SER A 98 -3.93 10.10 1.06
CA SER A 98 -3.09 10.64 2.13
C SER A 98 -3.69 11.85 2.85
N SER A 99 -4.61 12.60 2.22
CA SER A 99 -5.22 13.83 2.76
C SER A 99 -6.71 13.69 3.11
N ALA A 100 -7.33 12.56 2.82
CA ALA A 100 -8.78 12.41 2.96
C ALA A 100 -9.25 12.06 4.39
N LEU A 101 -8.34 11.66 5.29
CA LEU A 101 -8.66 11.09 6.60
C LEU A 101 -8.55 12.10 7.76
N VAL A 102 -8.21 13.35 7.50
CA VAL A 102 -7.92 14.40 8.51
C VAL A 102 -8.98 14.47 9.61
N ASN A 103 -10.27 14.40 9.26
CA ASN A 103 -11.35 14.53 10.24
C ASN A 103 -11.41 13.35 11.23
N VAL A 104 -11.21 12.10 10.76
CA VAL A 104 -11.24 10.93 11.63
C VAL A 104 -9.94 10.78 12.41
N GLU A 105 -8.82 11.26 11.87
CA GLU A 105 -7.55 11.36 12.57
C GLU A 105 -7.62 12.33 13.74
N GLU A 106 -8.27 13.49 13.55
CA GLU A 106 -8.52 14.42 14.63
C GLU A 106 -9.45 13.85 15.70
N GLN A 107 -10.49 13.08 15.31
CA GLN A 107 -11.33 12.36 16.26
C GLN A 107 -10.51 11.37 17.11
N ALA A 108 -9.63 10.59 16.49
CA ALA A 108 -8.74 9.66 17.20
C ALA A 108 -7.80 10.39 18.16
N LYS A 109 -7.19 11.50 17.72
CA LYS A 109 -6.34 12.35 18.56
C LYS A 109 -7.09 12.90 19.76
N ASN A 110 -8.31 13.42 19.56
CA ASN A 110 -9.16 13.94 20.63
C ASN A 110 -9.59 12.85 21.61
N ALA A 111 -9.72 11.61 21.16
CA ALA A 111 -9.96 10.43 22.00
C ALA A 111 -8.70 9.91 22.71
N GLY A 112 -7.52 10.48 22.45
CA GLY A 112 -6.24 10.06 23.00
C GLY A 112 -5.73 8.74 22.40
N ILE A 113 -6.19 8.37 21.20
CA ILE A 113 -5.80 7.16 20.50
C ILE A 113 -4.59 7.49 19.60
N PRO A 114 -3.40 6.90 19.85
CA PRO A 114 -2.25 7.11 18.98
C PRO A 114 -2.47 6.51 17.58
N ILE A 115 -1.95 7.19 16.57
CA ILE A 115 -2.02 6.79 15.17
C ILE A 115 -0.62 6.44 14.68
N ILE A 116 -0.48 5.28 14.05
CA ILE A 116 0.68 4.86 13.27
C ILE A 116 0.29 4.95 11.80
N ALA A 117 0.90 5.88 11.06
CA ALA A 117 0.85 5.88 9.62
C ALA A 117 1.73 4.74 9.10
N TYR A 118 1.13 3.77 8.40
CA TYR A 118 1.82 2.61 7.87
C TYR A 118 1.99 2.73 6.36
N ASP A 119 3.21 2.62 5.88
CA ASP A 119 3.61 2.76 4.50
C ASP A 119 3.37 4.18 3.95
N ARG A 120 2.13 4.63 3.88
CA ARG A 120 1.71 5.93 3.34
C ARG A 120 1.59 6.97 4.44
N LEU A 121 2.20 8.15 4.22
CA LEU A 121 2.11 9.26 5.16
C LEU A 121 0.70 9.85 5.14
N LEU A 122 0.12 10.04 6.32
CA LEU A 122 -1.10 10.82 6.50
C LEU A 122 -0.73 12.31 6.46
N MET A 123 -1.33 13.04 5.52
CA MET A 123 -1.02 14.43 5.21
C MET A 123 -2.00 15.39 5.89
N ASP A 124 -1.61 16.66 5.97
CA ASP A 124 -2.46 17.77 6.46
C ASP A 124 -2.97 17.60 7.89
N THR A 125 -2.28 16.80 8.71
CA THR A 125 -2.63 16.45 10.09
C THR A 125 -1.42 16.52 11.02
N ASP A 126 -1.66 16.77 12.31
CA ASP A 126 -0.69 16.62 13.39
C ASP A 126 -1.05 15.46 14.35
N ALA A 127 -1.98 14.58 13.94
CA ALA A 127 -2.48 13.47 14.74
C ALA A 127 -1.57 12.23 14.70
N VAL A 128 -0.65 12.14 13.73
CA VAL A 128 0.25 10.99 13.57
C VAL A 128 1.27 10.94 14.68
N SER A 129 1.30 9.81 15.41
CA SER A 129 2.26 9.57 16.49
C SER A 129 3.55 8.94 15.98
N TYR A 130 3.43 8.03 15.00
CA TYR A 130 4.56 7.31 14.40
C TYR A 130 4.30 7.10 12.92
N TYR A 131 5.39 7.05 12.14
CA TYR A 131 5.36 6.74 10.72
C TYR A 131 6.33 5.60 10.41
N ALA A 132 5.84 4.53 9.84
CA ALA A 132 6.61 3.37 9.41
C ALA A 132 6.56 3.27 7.89
N THR A 133 7.66 3.51 7.21
CA THR A 133 7.75 3.56 5.75
C THR A 133 9.15 3.22 5.24
N PHE A 134 9.34 3.35 3.94
CA PHE A 134 10.60 3.18 3.23
C PHE A 134 11.23 4.54 2.88
N ASP A 135 12.47 4.51 2.38
CA ASP A 135 13.06 5.65 1.67
C ASP A 135 12.52 5.67 0.22
N ASN A 136 11.30 6.19 0.06
CA ASN A 136 10.60 6.19 -1.23
C ASN A 136 11.37 6.94 -2.34
N LYS A 137 12.09 8.00 -1.99
CA LYS A 137 12.96 8.70 -2.93
C LYS A 137 14.16 7.82 -3.32
N GLY A 138 14.77 7.15 -2.34
CA GLY A 138 15.85 6.19 -2.58
C GLY A 138 15.43 5.02 -3.46
N VAL A 139 14.18 4.54 -3.35
CA VAL A 139 13.62 3.53 -4.26
C VAL A 139 13.59 4.05 -5.69
N GLY A 140 13.05 5.24 -5.92
CA GLY A 140 13.05 5.86 -7.25
C GLY A 140 14.45 6.04 -7.83
N THR A 141 15.40 6.50 -7.01
CA THR A 141 16.81 6.63 -7.38
C THR A 141 17.42 5.26 -7.75
N ALA A 142 17.08 4.20 -7.03
CA ALA A 142 17.56 2.85 -7.32
C ALA A 142 17.02 2.34 -8.67
N ILE A 143 15.74 2.56 -8.96
CA ILE A 143 15.13 2.22 -10.25
C ILE A 143 15.82 2.98 -11.38
N GLY A 144 16.02 4.31 -11.22
CA GLY A 144 16.71 5.14 -12.21
C GLY A 144 18.14 4.68 -12.49
N ASN A 145 18.90 4.38 -11.44
CA ASN A 145 20.26 3.85 -11.58
C ASN A 145 20.28 2.48 -12.27
N TYR A 146 19.33 1.60 -11.95
CA TYR A 146 19.22 0.32 -12.64
C TYR A 146 18.97 0.49 -14.14
N ILE A 147 18.04 1.38 -14.53
CA ILE A 147 17.80 1.70 -15.95
C ILE A 147 19.08 2.23 -16.60
N LYS A 148 19.74 3.20 -15.94
CA LYS A 148 20.98 3.80 -16.41
C LYS A 148 22.06 2.74 -16.64
N GLU A 149 22.28 1.84 -15.71
CA GLU A 149 23.29 0.79 -15.79
C GLU A 149 22.91 -0.29 -16.81
N ALA A 150 21.68 -0.76 -16.81
CA ALA A 150 21.22 -1.85 -17.68
C ALA A 150 21.23 -1.46 -19.17
N LYS A 151 21.06 -0.18 -19.50
CA LYS A 151 21.12 0.37 -20.86
C LYS A 151 22.43 1.09 -21.17
N ASP A 152 23.37 1.13 -20.22
CA ASP A 152 24.64 1.89 -20.33
C ASP A 152 24.43 3.28 -20.92
N LEU A 153 23.54 4.07 -20.27
CA LEU A 153 23.12 5.37 -20.81
C LEU A 153 24.29 6.35 -21.01
N ASP A 154 25.36 6.23 -20.20
CA ASP A 154 26.54 7.08 -20.37
C ASP A 154 27.30 6.74 -21.67
N ALA A 155 27.42 5.46 -22.03
CA ALA A 155 28.01 5.06 -23.29
C ALA A 155 27.12 5.41 -24.49
N ALA A 156 25.81 5.18 -24.37
CA ALA A 156 24.83 5.58 -25.40
C ALA A 156 24.92 7.09 -25.72
N LYS A 157 24.92 7.92 -24.66
CA LYS A 157 25.12 9.37 -24.78
C LYS A 157 26.43 9.72 -25.52
N ALA A 158 27.53 9.09 -25.14
CA ALA A 158 28.83 9.31 -25.76
C ALA A 158 28.87 8.89 -27.26
N ALA A 159 28.09 7.85 -27.61
CA ALA A 159 27.95 7.35 -28.97
C ALA A 159 26.93 8.14 -29.83
N GLY A 160 26.10 8.99 -29.20
CA GLY A 160 24.98 9.67 -29.88
C GLY A 160 23.82 8.70 -30.17
N GLU A 161 23.71 7.62 -29.41
CA GLU A 161 22.63 6.65 -29.47
C GLU A 161 21.49 7.06 -28.52
N SER A 162 20.28 6.57 -28.77
CA SER A 162 19.11 6.83 -27.92
C SER A 162 18.29 5.58 -27.67
N TYR A 163 17.59 5.57 -26.53
CA TYR A 163 16.61 4.56 -26.17
C TYR A 163 15.24 5.19 -25.95
N THR A 164 14.20 4.46 -26.31
CA THR A 164 12.82 4.88 -26.05
C THR A 164 12.38 4.45 -24.65
N ILE A 165 11.60 5.31 -23.98
CA ILE A 165 11.13 5.07 -22.61
C ILE A 165 9.70 5.55 -22.44
N GLU A 166 8.88 4.80 -21.70
CA GLU A 166 7.57 5.23 -21.21
C GLU A 166 7.47 5.02 -19.69
N PHE A 167 6.74 5.91 -19.01
CA PHE A 167 6.64 5.96 -17.56
C PHE A 167 5.26 5.54 -17.06
N PHE A 168 5.24 4.73 -15.99
CA PHE A 168 4.04 4.24 -15.31
C PHE A 168 4.24 4.47 -13.82
N MET A 169 3.79 5.65 -13.32
CA MET A 169 4.04 6.11 -11.96
C MET A 169 2.85 5.89 -11.03
N GLY A 170 3.12 5.89 -9.72
CA GLY A 170 2.14 5.57 -8.70
C GLY A 170 0.98 6.55 -8.59
N SER A 171 0.07 6.29 -7.65
CA SER A 171 -1.17 7.04 -7.49
C SER A 171 -0.92 8.49 -7.03
N PRO A 172 -1.64 9.48 -7.59
CA PRO A 172 -1.46 10.88 -7.21
C PRO A 172 -1.96 11.22 -5.80
N ASP A 173 -2.81 10.37 -5.23
CA ASP A 173 -3.30 10.49 -3.85
C ASP A 173 -2.42 9.79 -2.80
N ASP A 174 -1.31 9.19 -3.25
CA ASP A 174 -0.26 8.59 -2.44
C ASP A 174 1.02 9.42 -2.51
N ASN A 175 1.37 10.07 -1.40
CA ASN A 175 2.56 10.92 -1.33
C ASN A 175 3.87 10.16 -1.65
N ASN A 176 3.93 8.85 -1.40
CA ASN A 176 5.09 8.02 -1.73
C ASN A 176 5.39 8.03 -3.24
N ALA A 177 4.33 8.05 -4.07
CA ALA A 177 4.46 8.05 -5.52
C ALA A 177 5.23 9.26 -6.05
N LEU A 178 4.98 10.45 -5.48
CA LEU A 178 5.69 11.67 -5.85
C LEU A 178 7.18 11.61 -5.44
N PHE A 179 7.49 11.07 -4.26
CA PHE A 179 8.88 10.91 -3.83
C PHE A 179 9.63 9.91 -4.71
N LEU A 180 9.01 8.78 -5.04
CA LEU A 180 9.58 7.78 -5.96
C LEU A 180 9.85 8.41 -7.33
N TYR A 181 8.85 9.09 -7.91
CA TYR A 181 9.02 9.81 -9.18
C TYR A 181 10.19 10.81 -9.14
N ASN A 182 10.27 11.63 -8.09
CA ASN A 182 11.36 12.59 -7.94
C ASN A 182 12.74 11.92 -7.88
N GLY A 183 12.86 10.80 -7.16
CA GLY A 183 14.10 10.02 -7.11
C GLY A 183 14.48 9.41 -8.45
N LEU A 184 13.51 8.90 -9.20
CA LEU A 184 13.69 8.38 -10.55
C LEU A 184 14.19 9.48 -11.52
N MET A 185 13.52 10.64 -11.51
CA MET A 185 13.82 11.75 -12.41
C MET A 185 15.13 12.45 -12.07
N GLU A 186 15.59 12.46 -10.82
CA GLU A 186 16.96 12.93 -10.51
C GLU A 186 18.04 12.18 -11.30
N VAL A 187 17.81 10.92 -11.62
CA VAL A 187 18.74 10.11 -12.41
C VAL A 187 18.49 10.23 -13.90
N LEU A 188 17.22 10.19 -14.34
CA LEU A 188 16.88 10.04 -15.77
C LEU A 188 16.65 11.36 -16.50
N GLN A 189 16.30 12.46 -15.79
CA GLN A 189 16.05 13.76 -16.41
C GLN A 189 17.20 14.26 -17.29
N PRO A 190 18.50 14.14 -16.86
CA PRO A 190 19.61 14.58 -17.72
C PRO A 190 19.70 13.85 -19.07
N TYR A 191 19.23 12.59 -19.14
CA TYR A 191 19.21 11.80 -20.37
C TYR A 191 17.96 12.07 -21.23
N LEU A 192 16.87 12.51 -20.62
CA LEU A 192 15.72 13.05 -21.36
C LEU A 192 16.03 14.40 -21.96
N ASP A 193 16.72 15.27 -21.22
CA ASP A 193 17.06 16.63 -21.65
C ASP A 193 18.03 16.63 -22.84
N ASP A 194 18.94 15.68 -22.93
CA ASP A 194 19.92 15.57 -24.02
C ASP A 194 19.50 14.63 -25.16
N GLY A 195 18.36 13.94 -25.02
CA GLY A 195 17.82 13.06 -26.04
C GLY A 195 18.39 11.65 -26.06
N THR A 196 19.22 11.26 -25.10
CA THR A 196 19.64 9.86 -24.89
C THR A 196 18.47 8.96 -24.51
N LEU A 197 17.49 9.50 -23.74
CA LEU A 197 16.19 8.89 -23.52
C LEU A 197 15.11 9.70 -24.27
N VAL A 198 14.23 9.01 -24.96
CA VAL A 198 13.14 9.61 -25.75
C VAL A 198 11.81 9.05 -25.30
N CYS A 199 11.01 9.85 -24.61
CA CYS A 199 9.62 9.51 -24.30
C CYS A 199 8.71 9.95 -25.45
N LYS A 200 8.28 9.00 -26.30
CA LYS A 200 7.52 9.32 -27.51
C LYS A 200 6.11 9.78 -27.26
N SER A 201 5.50 9.35 -26.17
CA SER A 201 4.20 9.88 -25.75
C SER A 201 4.29 11.34 -25.28
N GLY A 202 5.49 11.83 -24.96
CA GLY A 202 5.76 13.14 -24.36
C GLY A 202 5.31 13.24 -22.90
N ARG A 203 4.85 12.14 -22.30
CA ARG A 203 4.36 12.10 -20.91
C ARG A 203 5.53 11.84 -19.99
N THR A 204 6.10 12.90 -19.46
CA THR A 204 7.26 12.83 -18.57
C THR A 204 7.01 13.45 -17.19
N SER A 205 5.96 14.28 -17.03
CA SER A 205 5.61 14.83 -15.72
C SER A 205 4.96 13.80 -14.80
N PHE A 206 4.99 14.03 -13.49
CA PHE A 206 4.29 13.16 -12.54
C PHE A 206 2.79 13.10 -12.84
N GLU A 207 2.17 14.24 -13.11
CA GLU A 207 0.75 14.37 -13.39
C GLU A 207 0.31 13.59 -14.63
N ASP A 208 1.17 13.52 -15.65
CA ASP A 208 0.87 12.79 -16.89
C ASP A 208 1.07 11.27 -16.77
N THR A 209 1.92 10.84 -15.84
CA THR A 209 2.38 9.46 -15.72
C THR A 209 1.77 8.72 -14.53
N CYS A 210 1.16 9.45 -13.58
CA CYS A 210 0.55 8.86 -12.40
C CYS A 210 -0.70 8.03 -12.77
N ILE A 211 -0.90 6.94 -12.03
CA ILE A 211 -2.01 6.00 -12.24
C ILE A 211 -2.78 5.86 -10.94
N LEU A 212 -4.01 6.38 -10.95
CA LEU A 212 -4.89 6.40 -9.78
C LEU A 212 -5.09 5.00 -9.21
N ARG A 213 -5.04 4.89 -7.87
CA ARG A 213 -5.22 3.65 -7.10
C ARG A 213 -4.23 2.54 -7.47
N TRP A 214 -3.11 2.87 -8.08
CA TRP A 214 -2.11 1.89 -8.50
C TRP A 214 -2.72 0.78 -9.38
N SER A 215 -3.66 1.15 -10.29
CA SER A 215 -4.42 0.20 -11.11
C SER A 215 -3.57 -0.47 -12.18
N GLN A 216 -3.36 -1.79 -12.04
CA GLN A 216 -2.68 -2.61 -13.05
C GLN A 216 -3.39 -2.54 -14.42
N GLU A 217 -4.71 -2.55 -14.43
CA GLU A 217 -5.51 -2.51 -15.66
C GLU A 217 -5.30 -1.19 -16.39
N THR A 218 -5.26 -0.07 -15.66
CA THR A 218 -4.97 1.24 -16.25
C THR A 218 -3.55 1.30 -16.80
N ALA A 219 -2.58 0.71 -16.13
CA ALA A 219 -1.20 0.62 -16.64
C ALA A 219 -1.15 -0.18 -17.95
N GLN A 220 -1.86 -1.31 -18.03
CA GLN A 220 -1.99 -2.10 -19.26
C GLN A 220 -2.60 -1.27 -20.39
N GLN A 221 -3.73 -0.62 -20.16
CA GLN A 221 -4.40 0.22 -21.14
C GLN A 221 -3.53 1.36 -21.65
N ASN A 222 -2.80 2.02 -20.72
CA ASN A 222 -1.85 3.07 -21.08
C ASN A 222 -0.73 2.52 -21.97
N CYS A 223 -0.15 1.38 -21.61
CA CYS A 223 0.88 0.72 -22.41
C CYS A 223 0.37 0.34 -23.80
N GLU A 224 -0.81 -0.28 -23.91
CA GLU A 224 -1.45 -0.61 -25.20
C GLU A 224 -1.66 0.64 -26.07
N ASN A 225 -2.12 1.74 -25.45
CA ASN A 225 -2.30 3.02 -26.13
C ASN A 225 -0.97 3.61 -26.62
N TYR A 226 0.09 3.54 -25.79
CA TYR A 226 1.41 4.01 -26.20
C TYR A 226 1.96 3.17 -27.35
N LEU A 227 1.92 1.84 -27.24
CA LEU A 227 2.39 0.93 -28.29
C LEU A 227 1.67 1.19 -29.62
N THR A 228 0.36 1.36 -29.59
CA THR A 228 -0.44 1.62 -30.80
C THR A 228 -0.19 3.02 -31.36
N GLY A 229 -0.09 4.04 -30.50
CA GLY A 229 -0.01 5.43 -30.93
C GLY A 229 1.38 5.90 -31.34
N PHE A 230 2.43 5.33 -30.77
CA PHE A 230 3.79 5.85 -30.89
C PHE A 230 4.85 4.83 -31.30
N TYR A 231 4.55 3.52 -31.24
CA TYR A 231 5.52 2.44 -31.47
C TYR A 231 5.10 1.49 -32.60
N ALA A 232 4.32 1.99 -33.57
CA ALA A 232 3.91 1.18 -34.72
C ALA A 232 5.09 0.77 -35.64
N ASP A 233 6.07 1.66 -35.79
CA ASP A 233 7.21 1.50 -36.71
C ASP A 233 8.53 1.23 -36.00
N GLU A 234 8.56 1.25 -34.67
CA GLU A 234 9.75 0.97 -33.89
C GLU A 234 9.38 0.27 -32.56
N LYS A 235 10.37 -0.16 -31.81
CA LYS A 235 10.15 -0.86 -30.54
C LYS A 235 10.34 0.06 -29.34
N LEU A 236 9.57 -0.19 -28.28
CA LEU A 236 9.78 0.41 -26.97
C LEU A 236 10.94 -0.31 -26.28
N ASP A 237 11.92 0.44 -25.77
CA ASP A 237 13.11 -0.12 -25.12
C ASP A 237 12.99 -0.24 -23.60
N ILE A 238 12.18 0.64 -22.97
CA ILE A 238 12.11 0.74 -21.51
C ILE A 238 10.67 1.05 -21.08
N CYS A 239 10.11 0.21 -20.21
CA CYS A 239 8.93 0.51 -19.40
C CYS A 239 9.40 0.85 -17.98
N ALA A 240 9.49 2.13 -17.64
CA ALA A 240 9.83 2.60 -16.30
C ALA A 240 8.59 2.49 -15.40
N SER A 241 8.43 1.35 -14.76
CA SER A 241 7.28 1.00 -13.92
C SER A 241 7.62 1.17 -12.45
N ALA A 242 6.71 1.80 -11.69
CA ALA A 242 6.89 2.09 -10.28
C ALA A 242 6.64 0.88 -9.37
N PHE A 243 5.94 -0.17 -9.83
CA PHE A 243 5.74 -1.40 -9.05
C PHE A 243 5.35 -2.61 -9.92
N ASP A 244 5.35 -3.80 -9.34
CA ASP A 244 5.17 -5.08 -10.03
C ASP A 244 3.82 -5.21 -10.74
N GLY A 245 2.73 -4.68 -10.17
CA GLY A 245 1.41 -4.70 -10.82
C GLY A 245 1.40 -3.93 -12.14
N PHE A 246 2.09 -2.79 -12.22
CA PHE A 246 2.23 -2.07 -13.49
C PHE A 246 3.13 -2.85 -14.47
N ALA A 247 4.19 -3.48 -13.96
CA ALA A 247 5.03 -4.35 -14.78
C ALA A 247 4.23 -5.50 -15.41
N TYR A 248 3.26 -6.08 -14.68
CA TYR A 248 2.36 -7.10 -15.23
C TYR A 248 1.43 -6.53 -16.31
N GLY A 249 0.90 -5.33 -16.10
CA GLY A 249 0.09 -4.64 -17.11
C GLY A 249 0.89 -4.36 -18.39
N CYS A 250 2.10 -3.82 -18.25
CA CYS A 250 3.02 -3.59 -19.37
C CYS A 250 3.37 -4.91 -20.08
N LYS A 251 3.68 -5.97 -19.33
CA LYS A 251 3.96 -7.29 -19.88
C LYS A 251 2.80 -7.78 -20.75
N ALA A 252 1.56 -7.73 -20.25
CA ALA A 252 0.38 -8.18 -20.99
C ALA A 252 0.18 -7.38 -22.29
N ALA A 253 0.35 -6.06 -22.24
CA ALA A 253 0.27 -5.19 -23.41
C ALA A 253 1.34 -5.51 -24.47
N LEU A 254 2.58 -5.72 -24.05
CA LEU A 254 3.72 -6.07 -24.91
C LEU A 254 3.51 -7.44 -25.57
N GLU A 255 3.09 -8.46 -24.82
CA GLU A 255 2.75 -9.77 -25.38
C GLU A 255 1.63 -9.65 -26.41
N GLY A 256 0.59 -8.86 -26.12
CA GLY A 256 -0.50 -8.55 -27.04
C GLY A 256 -0.04 -7.84 -28.34
N ALA A 257 0.97 -6.99 -28.23
CA ALA A 257 1.60 -6.30 -29.37
C ALA A 257 2.66 -7.13 -30.10
N GLY A 258 2.91 -8.38 -29.67
CA GLY A 258 3.79 -9.34 -30.34
C GLY A 258 5.26 -9.22 -29.99
N TYR A 259 5.63 -8.52 -28.91
CA TYR A 259 6.99 -8.52 -28.38
C TYR A 259 7.36 -9.89 -27.83
N LYS A 260 8.64 -10.26 -27.95
CA LYS A 260 9.13 -11.58 -27.56
C LYS A 260 10.37 -11.49 -26.68
N VAL A 261 10.36 -12.23 -25.60
CA VAL A 261 11.52 -12.36 -24.71
C VAL A 261 12.73 -12.88 -25.46
N GLY A 262 13.89 -12.25 -25.27
CA GLY A 262 15.14 -12.58 -25.94
C GLY A 262 15.29 -12.05 -27.38
N GLU A 263 14.27 -11.39 -27.94
CA GLU A 263 14.33 -10.73 -29.26
C GLU A 263 14.23 -9.20 -29.13
N ASP A 264 13.06 -8.69 -28.74
CA ASP A 264 12.74 -7.27 -28.69
C ASP A 264 12.03 -6.87 -27.38
N TRP A 265 12.18 -7.67 -26.33
CA TRP A 265 11.57 -7.41 -25.04
C TRP A 265 12.21 -6.19 -24.35
N PRO A 266 11.42 -5.17 -23.95
CA PRO A 266 11.97 -4.01 -23.28
C PRO A 266 12.46 -4.32 -21.86
N LEU A 267 13.29 -3.45 -21.31
CA LEU A 267 13.56 -3.41 -19.90
C LEU A 267 12.30 -2.96 -19.16
N ILE A 268 11.81 -3.77 -18.22
CA ILE A 268 10.67 -3.42 -17.37
C ILE A 268 11.16 -3.36 -15.93
N THR A 269 10.86 -2.27 -15.23
CA THR A 269 11.15 -2.16 -13.80
C THR A 269 9.94 -2.45 -12.94
N GLY A 270 10.14 -2.71 -11.65
CA GLY A 270 9.09 -2.97 -10.68
C GLY A 270 9.55 -2.74 -9.26
N GLN A 271 8.66 -2.94 -8.31
CA GLN A 271 8.86 -2.84 -6.86
C GLN A 271 7.90 -3.81 -6.19
N ASP A 272 8.14 -4.15 -4.93
CA ASP A 272 7.40 -5.01 -4.00
C ASP A 272 7.87 -6.47 -4.01
N ALA A 273 8.62 -6.93 -5.00
CA ALA A 273 9.15 -8.29 -5.11
C ALA A 273 8.06 -9.37 -4.97
N GLU A 274 6.91 -9.15 -5.62
CA GLU A 274 5.85 -10.14 -5.66
C GLU A 274 6.36 -11.47 -6.25
N LEU A 275 5.84 -12.58 -5.76
CA LEU A 275 6.30 -13.91 -6.19
C LEU A 275 6.25 -14.10 -7.71
N MET A 276 5.26 -13.52 -8.38
CA MET A 276 5.13 -13.59 -9.84
C MET A 276 6.19 -12.75 -10.53
N ALA A 277 6.51 -11.55 -10.01
CA ALA A 277 7.57 -10.69 -10.55
C ALA A 277 8.93 -11.39 -10.46
N VAL A 278 9.25 -11.96 -9.29
CA VAL A 278 10.49 -12.74 -9.12
C VAL A 278 10.56 -13.91 -10.11
N LYS A 279 9.45 -14.63 -10.33
CA LYS A 279 9.40 -15.70 -11.33
C LYS A 279 9.58 -15.18 -12.75
N ASN A 280 8.98 -14.06 -13.11
CA ASN A 280 9.15 -13.42 -14.41
C ASN A 280 10.63 -13.06 -14.65
N ILE A 281 11.28 -12.41 -13.69
CA ILE A 281 12.72 -12.07 -13.77
C ILE A 281 13.58 -13.31 -14.00
N ILE A 282 13.34 -14.40 -13.23
CA ILE A 282 14.07 -15.68 -13.39
C ILE A 282 13.84 -16.28 -14.78
N SER A 283 12.68 -16.07 -15.38
CA SER A 283 12.32 -16.58 -16.71
C SER A 283 12.76 -15.67 -17.86
N GLY A 284 13.40 -14.53 -17.57
CA GLY A 284 13.96 -13.61 -18.55
C GLY A 284 12.98 -12.54 -19.07
N TYR A 285 11.87 -12.33 -18.35
CA TYR A 285 10.95 -11.22 -18.63
C TYR A 285 11.44 -9.92 -18.03
#